data_2706701518b9d0471a912127f39c13e2
#
_entry.id   2706701518b9d0471a912127f39c13e2
#
_cell.length_a   1.000
_cell.length_b   1.000
_cell.length_c   1.000
_cell.angle_alpha   90.00
_cell.angle_beta   90.00
_cell.angle_gamma   90.00
#
_symmetry.space_group_name_H-M   'P 1'
#
loop_
_entity.id
_entity.type
_entity.pdbx_description
1 polymer ?
#
loop_
_entity_poly.entity_id
_entity_poly.type
_entity_poly.pdbx_seq_one_letter_code
_entity_poly.pdbx_strand_id
1 'polypeptide(L)'
;QHADLARLIQRELERILVEKVNWLVETTGIHNLCISGGVGLNSVANNEIWNHCKLNDIYILPACGDTGQCLGNAIYGYCKLYGHKQHFSINNAYLGKEYSTAEITSATKEYMKKHPEDNLQIFSSIQKKCQIIAQLLHSGSYVGHFNGKSEFGPRALGNRSILANPCSPDTKKDLNGTIKFREMFRPFAPVVKKDKASEWFDINTESPYMLLVANVLKPNEIPAVTHVDKTARVQTITSTQNAVLYNILDEFEKLSGVPILLNT
;
A
#
# COMPACT_ATOMS: atom_id res chain seq x y z
N GLN A 1 0.32 -22.04 -21.75
CA GLN A 1 -0.59 -22.97 -21.02
C GLN A 1 -0.80 -22.56 -19.56
N HIS A 2 0.26 -22.44 -18.69
CA HIS A 2 0.06 -22.09 -17.27
C HIS A 2 -0.49 -20.68 -17.08
N ALA A 3 -0.01 -19.70 -17.85
CA ALA A 3 -0.49 -18.34 -17.81
C ALA A 3 -1.95 -18.23 -18.30
N ASP A 4 -2.32 -19.00 -19.32
CA ASP A 4 -3.69 -19.01 -19.85
C ASP A 4 -4.65 -19.61 -18.83
N LEU A 5 -4.26 -20.69 -18.16
CA LEU A 5 -5.06 -21.30 -17.10
C LEU A 5 -5.23 -20.36 -15.90
N ALA A 6 -4.15 -19.72 -15.47
CA ALA A 6 -4.21 -18.73 -14.39
C ALA A 6 -5.14 -17.56 -14.73
N ARG A 7 -5.08 -17.05 -15.96
CA ARG A 7 -5.98 -16.01 -16.46
C ARG A 7 -7.44 -16.46 -16.48
N LEU A 8 -7.69 -17.71 -16.91
CA LEU A 8 -9.05 -18.25 -16.95
C LEU A 8 -9.65 -18.35 -15.54
N ILE A 9 -8.88 -18.87 -14.58
CA ILE A 9 -9.32 -18.98 -13.18
C ILE A 9 -9.58 -17.58 -12.59
N GLN A 10 -8.71 -16.61 -12.84
CA GLN A 10 -8.89 -15.24 -12.35
C GLN A 10 -10.16 -14.61 -12.92
N ARG A 11 -10.40 -14.73 -14.24
CA ARG A 11 -11.60 -14.19 -14.89
C ARG A 11 -12.88 -14.83 -14.38
N GLU A 12 -12.86 -16.15 -14.15
CA GLU A 12 -14.03 -16.84 -13.61
C GLU A 12 -14.34 -16.42 -12.17
N LEU A 13 -13.29 -16.22 -11.36
CA LEU A 13 -13.43 -15.66 -10.01
C LEU A 13 -14.06 -14.25 -10.04
N GLU A 14 -13.55 -13.38 -10.92
CA GLU A 14 -14.08 -12.01 -11.11
C GLU A 14 -15.55 -12.04 -11.50
N ARG A 15 -15.94 -12.86 -12.48
CA ARG A 15 -17.32 -13.02 -12.94
C ARG A 15 -18.25 -13.42 -11.78
N ILE A 16 -17.86 -14.46 -11.03
CA ILE A 16 -18.66 -14.96 -9.91
C ILE A 16 -18.82 -13.90 -8.82
N LEU A 17 -17.75 -13.16 -8.49
CA LEU A 17 -17.81 -12.13 -7.46
C LEU A 17 -18.69 -10.96 -7.87
N VAL A 18 -18.58 -10.48 -9.11
CA VAL A 18 -19.42 -9.40 -9.64
C VAL A 18 -20.90 -9.83 -9.65
N GLU A 19 -21.22 -11.04 -10.11
CA GLU A 19 -22.59 -11.57 -10.09
C GLU A 19 -23.16 -11.63 -8.66
N LYS A 20 -22.36 -12.13 -7.69
CA LYS A 20 -22.79 -12.19 -6.29
C LYS A 20 -23.03 -10.83 -5.67
N VAL A 21 -22.16 -9.85 -5.95
CA VAL A 21 -22.29 -8.48 -5.40
C VAL A 21 -23.52 -7.80 -6.05
N ASN A 22 -23.73 -7.93 -7.35
CA ASN A 22 -24.91 -7.38 -8.01
C ASN A 22 -26.20 -7.99 -7.42
N TRP A 23 -26.23 -9.30 -7.23
CA TRP A 23 -27.35 -9.97 -6.57
C TRP A 23 -27.60 -9.44 -5.14
N LEU A 24 -26.54 -9.20 -4.35
CA LEU A 24 -26.67 -8.62 -3.01
C LEU A 24 -27.25 -7.20 -3.07
N VAL A 25 -26.75 -6.35 -3.96
CA VAL A 25 -27.23 -4.98 -4.14
C VAL A 25 -28.71 -4.98 -4.57
N GLU A 26 -29.08 -5.82 -5.53
CA GLU A 26 -30.47 -5.94 -6.01
C GLU A 26 -31.41 -6.45 -4.92
N THR A 27 -30.95 -7.42 -4.10
CA THR A 27 -31.78 -8.03 -3.05
C THR A 27 -31.96 -7.12 -1.86
N THR A 28 -30.92 -6.36 -1.48
CA THR A 28 -30.90 -5.57 -0.24
C THR A 28 -31.20 -4.09 -0.44
N GLY A 29 -30.99 -3.56 -1.64
CA GLY A 29 -31.01 -2.13 -1.94
C GLY A 29 -29.83 -1.36 -1.28
N ILE A 30 -28.81 -2.07 -0.73
CA ILE A 30 -27.65 -1.46 -0.07
C ILE A 30 -26.48 -1.40 -1.05
N HIS A 31 -25.95 -0.19 -1.23
CA HIS A 31 -24.87 0.10 -2.18
C HIS A 31 -23.49 0.31 -1.51
N ASN A 32 -23.38 0.06 -0.22
CA ASN A 32 -22.10 0.09 0.51
C ASN A 32 -21.66 -1.34 0.78
N LEU A 33 -20.47 -1.72 0.27
CA LEU A 33 -19.96 -3.08 0.34
C LEU A 33 -18.79 -3.19 1.33
N CYS A 34 -18.85 -4.17 2.23
CA CYS A 34 -17.70 -4.59 3.02
C CYS A 34 -17.21 -5.97 2.56
N ILE A 35 -15.91 -6.12 2.28
CA ILE A 35 -15.30 -7.39 1.92
C ILE A 35 -14.38 -7.88 3.03
N SER A 36 -14.60 -9.12 3.48
CA SER A 36 -13.76 -9.85 4.42
C SER A 36 -13.45 -11.24 3.89
N GLY A 37 -12.36 -11.83 4.34
CA GLY A 37 -11.83 -13.11 3.85
C GLY A 37 -10.61 -12.92 2.94
N GLY A 38 -9.80 -13.99 2.79
CA GLY A 38 -8.53 -13.94 2.03
C GLY A 38 -8.67 -13.51 0.57
N VAL A 39 -9.83 -13.76 -0.06
CA VAL A 39 -10.13 -13.33 -1.43
C VAL A 39 -10.16 -11.80 -1.55
N GLY A 40 -10.50 -11.07 -0.48
CA GLY A 40 -10.44 -9.61 -0.44
C GLY A 40 -9.03 -9.02 -0.65
N LEU A 41 -7.97 -9.83 -0.61
CA LEU A 41 -6.60 -9.42 -0.99
C LEU A 41 -6.36 -9.42 -2.50
N ASN A 42 -7.32 -9.93 -3.29
CA ASN A 42 -7.26 -9.92 -4.76
C ASN A 42 -7.70 -8.56 -5.31
N SER A 43 -6.73 -7.66 -5.42
CA SER A 43 -6.97 -6.27 -5.85
C SER A 43 -7.52 -6.15 -7.26
N VAL A 44 -7.30 -7.14 -8.13
CA VAL A 44 -7.87 -7.17 -9.49
C VAL A 44 -9.35 -7.45 -9.42
N ALA A 45 -9.75 -8.50 -8.68
CA ALA A 45 -11.16 -8.82 -8.48
C ALA A 45 -11.92 -7.68 -7.75
N ASN A 46 -11.29 -7.03 -6.78
CA ASN A 46 -11.88 -5.87 -6.09
C ASN A 46 -12.16 -4.71 -7.05
N ASN A 47 -11.25 -4.48 -8.00
CA ASN A 47 -11.43 -3.46 -9.02
C ASN A 47 -12.56 -3.80 -10.00
N GLU A 48 -12.69 -5.07 -10.40
CA GLU A 48 -13.82 -5.53 -11.22
C GLU A 48 -15.17 -5.34 -10.50
N ILE A 49 -15.22 -5.63 -9.19
CA ILE A 49 -16.40 -5.35 -8.37
C ILE A 49 -16.72 -3.85 -8.36
N TRP A 50 -15.70 -3.00 -8.11
CA TRP A 50 -15.89 -1.55 -8.06
C TRP A 50 -16.40 -0.97 -9.37
N ASN A 51 -15.89 -1.43 -10.50
CA ASN A 51 -16.22 -0.92 -11.82
C ASN A 51 -17.57 -1.44 -12.38
N HIS A 52 -17.99 -2.64 -11.98
CA HIS A 52 -19.15 -3.30 -12.58
C HIS A 52 -20.35 -3.44 -11.65
N CYS A 53 -20.21 -3.11 -10.37
CA CYS A 53 -21.32 -3.08 -9.43
C CYS A 53 -21.68 -1.63 -9.08
N LYS A 54 -22.97 -1.35 -8.93
CA LYS A 54 -23.48 -0.01 -8.59
C LYS A 54 -23.24 0.28 -7.09
N LEU A 55 -21.98 0.52 -6.70
CA LEU A 55 -21.59 0.80 -5.34
C LEU A 55 -21.40 2.31 -5.11
N ASN A 56 -21.77 2.78 -3.92
CA ASN A 56 -21.45 4.11 -3.44
C ASN A 56 -20.09 4.10 -2.73
N ASP A 57 -19.76 3.00 -2.03
CA ASP A 57 -18.51 2.85 -1.30
C ASP A 57 -18.12 1.36 -1.16
N ILE A 58 -16.82 1.10 -1.05
CA ILE A 58 -16.27 -0.22 -0.83
C ILE A 58 -15.23 -0.17 0.29
N TYR A 59 -15.42 -0.97 1.33
CA TYR A 59 -14.49 -1.09 2.43
C TYR A 59 -13.87 -2.48 2.49
N ILE A 60 -12.55 -2.55 2.46
CA ILE A 60 -11.78 -3.78 2.57
C ILE A 60 -10.73 -3.56 3.67
N LEU A 61 -10.83 -4.36 4.75
CA LEU A 61 -9.85 -4.26 5.84
C LEU A 61 -8.43 -4.57 5.32
N PRO A 62 -7.38 -3.82 5.71
CA PRO A 62 -6.00 -4.11 5.29
C PRO A 62 -5.57 -5.57 5.55
N ALA A 63 -6.01 -6.14 6.65
CA ALA A 63 -5.83 -7.54 7.05
C ALA A 63 -7.12 -8.34 6.90
N CYS A 64 -7.75 -8.33 5.72
CA CYS A 64 -9.04 -8.96 5.48
C CYS A 64 -9.00 -10.50 5.51
N GLY A 65 -7.81 -11.13 5.46
CA GLY A 65 -7.63 -12.58 5.60
C GLY A 65 -7.53 -13.04 7.06
N ASP A 66 -6.99 -14.25 7.27
CA ASP A 66 -6.90 -14.90 8.59
C ASP A 66 -6.15 -14.05 9.63
N THR A 67 -5.17 -13.26 9.21
CA THR A 67 -4.42 -12.36 10.10
C THR A 67 -5.31 -11.30 10.76
N GLY A 68 -6.45 -10.95 10.19
CA GLY A 68 -7.39 -9.98 10.74
C GLY A 68 -8.38 -10.57 11.74
N GLN A 69 -8.46 -11.88 11.87
CA GLN A 69 -9.40 -12.54 12.79
C GLN A 69 -9.15 -12.15 14.25
N CYS A 70 -7.90 -11.92 14.65
CA CYS A 70 -7.57 -11.48 16.00
C CYS A 70 -8.27 -10.15 16.36
N LEU A 71 -8.31 -9.21 15.43
CA LEU A 71 -9.01 -7.93 15.62
C LEU A 71 -10.52 -8.12 15.66
N GLY A 72 -11.07 -8.91 14.73
CA GLY A 72 -12.49 -9.23 14.69
C GLY A 72 -12.97 -9.92 15.98
N ASN A 73 -12.21 -10.90 16.46
CA ASN A 73 -12.49 -11.61 17.70
C ASN A 73 -12.43 -10.68 18.94
N ALA A 74 -11.45 -9.78 18.99
CA ALA A 74 -11.32 -8.80 20.07
C ALA A 74 -12.52 -7.84 20.09
N ILE A 75 -12.91 -7.29 18.94
CA ILE A 75 -14.09 -6.42 18.81
C ILE A 75 -15.37 -7.17 19.17
N TYR A 76 -15.55 -8.39 18.67
CA TYR A 76 -16.71 -9.21 18.99
C TYR A 76 -16.81 -9.51 20.49
N GLY A 77 -15.70 -9.93 21.11
CA GLY A 77 -15.65 -10.19 22.57
C GLY A 77 -15.97 -8.93 23.37
N TYR A 78 -15.41 -7.79 22.97
CA TYR A 78 -15.70 -6.50 23.61
C TYR A 78 -17.18 -6.14 23.51
N CYS A 79 -17.79 -6.24 22.33
CA CYS A 79 -19.22 -5.98 22.14
C CYS A 79 -20.12 -6.92 22.96
N LYS A 80 -19.70 -8.18 23.12
CA LYS A 80 -20.44 -9.15 23.96
C LYS A 80 -20.39 -8.82 25.45
N LEU A 81 -19.24 -8.36 25.94
CA LEU A 81 -19.04 -8.04 27.36
C LEU A 81 -19.65 -6.68 27.75
N TYR A 82 -19.57 -5.69 26.89
CA TYR A 82 -19.92 -4.30 27.22
C TYR A 82 -21.12 -3.74 26.43
N GLY A 83 -21.70 -4.52 25.54
CA GLY A 83 -22.83 -4.12 24.69
C GLY A 83 -22.44 -3.48 23.37
N HIS A 84 -23.38 -3.48 22.40
CA HIS A 84 -23.14 -3.08 21.00
C HIS A 84 -23.10 -1.56 20.74
N LYS A 85 -22.98 -0.73 21.78
CA LYS A 85 -23.09 0.74 21.65
C LYS A 85 -21.79 1.45 21.23
N GLN A 86 -20.67 0.74 21.14
CA GLN A 86 -19.41 1.37 20.75
C GLN A 86 -19.13 1.16 19.27
N HIS A 87 -18.86 2.26 18.59
CA HIS A 87 -18.40 2.27 17.21
C HIS A 87 -16.87 2.23 17.19
N PHE A 88 -16.32 1.20 16.55
CA PHE A 88 -14.89 1.11 16.29
C PHE A 88 -14.60 1.63 14.88
N SER A 89 -13.71 2.60 14.78
CA SER A 89 -13.25 3.12 13.50
C SER A 89 -11.78 2.77 13.30
N ILE A 90 -11.48 2.11 12.18
CA ILE A 90 -10.11 1.79 11.76
C ILE A 90 -9.78 2.70 10.59
N ASN A 91 -9.13 3.82 10.90
CA ASN A 91 -8.85 4.88 9.94
C ASN A 91 -7.50 4.72 9.22
N ASN A 92 -6.66 3.78 9.66
CA ASN A 92 -5.38 3.45 9.04
C ASN A 92 -4.93 2.04 9.41
N ALA A 93 -3.90 1.55 8.74
CA ALA A 93 -3.33 0.22 8.99
C ALA A 93 -2.20 0.22 10.04
N TYR A 94 -1.82 1.35 10.61
CA TYR A 94 -0.66 1.47 11.51
C TYR A 94 -1.05 1.11 12.96
N LEU A 95 -1.31 -0.18 13.20
CA LEU A 95 -1.79 -0.71 14.48
C LEU A 95 -0.74 -1.54 15.22
N GLY A 96 0.41 -1.77 14.60
CA GLY A 96 1.48 -2.58 15.18
C GLY A 96 2.35 -1.81 16.17
N LYS A 97 3.47 -2.43 16.59
CA LYS A 97 4.38 -1.85 17.58
C LYS A 97 5.06 -0.58 17.04
N GLU A 98 5.11 0.44 17.88
CA GLU A 98 5.97 1.60 17.78
C GLU A 98 7.10 1.50 18.79
N TYR A 99 8.28 1.97 18.42
CA TYR A 99 9.47 1.96 19.28
C TYR A 99 9.73 3.37 19.83
N SER A 100 10.06 3.44 21.10
CA SER A 100 10.47 4.70 21.74
C SER A 100 11.82 5.18 21.25
N THR A 101 12.09 6.48 21.38
CA THR A 101 13.39 7.07 21.05
C THR A 101 14.54 6.39 21.81
N ALA A 102 14.30 5.97 23.06
CA ALA A 102 15.29 5.26 23.88
C ALA A 102 15.62 3.88 23.29
N GLU A 103 14.61 3.09 22.89
CA GLU A 103 14.79 1.78 22.22
C GLU A 103 15.57 1.94 20.91
N ILE A 104 15.18 2.92 20.08
CA ILE A 104 15.84 3.22 18.79
C ILE A 104 17.31 3.61 19.04
N THR A 105 17.57 4.51 20.00
CA THR A 105 18.93 4.96 20.32
C THR A 105 19.80 3.82 20.82
N SER A 106 19.25 2.94 21.67
CA SER A 106 19.97 1.77 22.18
C SER A 106 20.32 0.80 21.05
N ALA A 107 19.33 0.45 20.22
CA ALA A 107 19.54 -0.44 19.08
C ALA A 107 20.56 0.12 18.08
N THR A 108 20.48 1.44 17.78
CA THR A 108 21.44 2.11 16.90
C THR A 108 22.86 2.06 17.45
N LYS A 109 23.05 2.32 18.77
CA LYS A 109 24.37 2.23 19.39
C LYS A 109 24.95 0.81 19.35
N GLU A 110 24.11 -0.20 19.57
CA GLU A 110 24.52 -1.60 19.46
C GLU A 110 24.90 -1.98 18.03
N TYR A 111 24.10 -1.55 17.05
CA TYR A 111 24.39 -1.77 15.63
C TYR A 111 25.73 -1.15 15.21
N MET A 112 25.97 0.12 15.54
CA MET A 112 27.19 0.84 15.19
C MET A 112 28.45 0.26 15.84
N LYS A 113 28.33 -0.44 16.98
CA LYS A 113 29.45 -1.19 17.55
C LYS A 113 29.84 -2.40 16.71
N LYS A 114 28.89 -3.03 16.04
CA LYS A 114 29.11 -4.22 15.19
C LYS A 114 29.46 -3.85 13.75
N HIS A 115 29.04 -2.64 13.32
CA HIS A 115 29.18 -2.13 11.96
C HIS A 115 29.77 -0.71 11.98
N PRO A 116 31.02 -0.54 12.43
CA PRO A 116 31.65 0.78 12.52
C PRO A 116 31.94 1.43 11.16
N GLU A 117 31.89 0.65 10.08
CA GLU A 117 32.06 1.08 8.69
C GLU A 117 30.83 1.81 8.16
N ASP A 118 29.66 1.62 8.76
CA ASP A 118 28.43 2.25 8.33
C ASP A 118 28.35 3.72 8.74
N ASN A 119 27.74 4.53 7.90
CA ASN A 119 27.60 5.96 8.16
C ASN A 119 26.27 6.26 8.85
N LEU A 120 26.33 6.74 10.09
CA LEU A 120 25.16 7.17 10.86
C LEU A 120 24.96 8.69 10.77
N GLN A 121 23.81 9.12 10.28
CA GLN A 121 23.37 10.50 10.30
C GLN A 121 22.15 10.70 11.20
N ILE A 122 22.23 11.67 12.11
CA ILE A 122 21.12 12.04 13.00
C ILE A 122 20.56 13.39 12.56
N PHE A 123 19.26 13.42 12.29
CA PHE A 123 18.57 14.65 11.87
C PHE A 123 17.74 15.22 13.01
N SER A 124 17.93 16.50 13.30
CA SER A 124 17.12 17.24 14.28
C SER A 124 15.74 17.65 13.72
N SER A 125 15.58 17.64 12.40
CA SER A 125 14.38 18.05 11.70
C SER A 125 13.84 16.92 10.80
N ILE A 126 12.56 16.59 10.95
CA ILE A 126 11.85 15.65 10.06
C ILE A 126 11.90 16.15 8.62
N GLN A 127 11.73 17.45 8.38
CA GLN A 127 11.79 18.04 7.04
C GLN A 127 13.16 17.76 6.39
N LYS A 128 14.26 17.99 7.10
CA LYS A 128 15.62 17.73 6.61
C LYS A 128 15.81 16.25 6.26
N LYS A 129 15.30 15.35 7.12
CA LYS A 129 15.33 13.90 6.86
C LYS A 129 14.57 13.56 5.56
N CYS A 130 13.36 14.10 5.38
CA CYS A 130 12.54 13.85 4.17
C CYS A 130 13.24 14.35 2.91
N GLN A 131 13.88 15.52 2.95
CA GLN A 131 14.66 16.05 1.83
C GLN A 131 15.83 15.14 1.44
N ILE A 132 16.59 14.66 2.40
CA ILE A 132 17.71 13.74 2.12
C ILE A 132 17.20 12.42 1.55
N ILE A 133 16.12 11.85 2.11
CA ILE A 133 15.51 10.64 1.57
C ILE A 133 15.06 10.85 0.12
N ALA A 134 14.39 11.96 -0.17
CA ALA A 134 13.93 12.28 -1.51
C ALA A 134 15.10 12.45 -2.50
N GLN A 135 16.21 13.07 -2.08
CA GLN A 135 17.43 13.20 -2.90
C GLN A 135 18.05 11.84 -3.20
N LEU A 136 18.16 10.94 -2.21
CA LEU A 136 18.64 9.57 -2.40
C LEU A 136 17.76 8.79 -3.37
N LEU A 137 16.44 8.88 -3.23
CA LEU A 137 15.49 8.22 -4.14
C LEU A 137 15.61 8.80 -5.56
N HIS A 138 15.71 10.13 -5.69
CA HIS A 138 15.86 10.78 -6.98
C HIS A 138 17.16 10.38 -7.68
N SER A 139 18.26 10.21 -6.94
CA SER A 139 19.54 9.71 -7.47
C SER A 139 19.56 8.22 -7.81
N GLY A 140 18.45 7.49 -7.59
CA GLY A 140 18.33 6.06 -7.92
C GLY A 140 18.66 5.10 -6.76
N SER A 141 18.90 5.61 -5.55
CA SER A 141 19.11 4.76 -4.37
C SER A 141 17.82 4.09 -3.91
N TYR A 142 17.94 2.92 -3.30
CA TYR A 142 16.84 2.23 -2.61
C TYR A 142 16.88 2.56 -1.12
N VAL A 143 15.74 2.91 -0.55
CA VAL A 143 15.65 3.34 0.85
C VAL A 143 14.78 2.37 1.65
N GLY A 144 15.39 1.66 2.60
CA GLY A 144 14.65 0.94 3.64
C GLY A 144 14.06 1.94 4.64
N HIS A 145 12.73 2.05 4.68
CA HIS A 145 12.02 3.02 5.52
C HIS A 145 11.36 2.33 6.72
N PHE A 146 11.85 2.65 7.92
CA PHE A 146 11.31 2.18 9.19
C PHE A 146 10.86 3.39 10.02
N ASN A 147 9.55 3.57 10.21
CA ASN A 147 8.97 4.76 10.84
C ASN A 147 7.72 4.41 11.64
N GLY A 148 7.49 5.06 12.78
CA GLY A 148 6.27 4.93 13.59
C GLY A 148 5.80 3.49 13.84
N LYS A 149 4.49 3.29 13.90
CA LYS A 149 3.87 1.97 14.08
C LYS A 149 3.92 1.14 12.80
N SER A 150 4.15 -0.18 12.94
CA SER A 150 4.08 -1.09 11.79
C SER A 150 2.66 -1.23 11.26
N GLU A 151 2.56 -1.59 9.99
CA GLU A 151 1.29 -1.91 9.35
C GLU A 151 0.70 -3.20 9.91
N PHE A 152 -0.62 -3.23 10.02
CA PHE A 152 -1.42 -4.42 10.29
C PHE A 152 -1.99 -4.93 8.95
N GLY A 153 -1.50 -6.09 8.52
CA GLY A 153 -1.85 -6.67 7.22
C GLY A 153 -0.62 -7.05 6.38
N PRO A 154 -0.84 -7.65 5.21
CA PRO A 154 0.23 -8.23 4.40
C PRO A 154 0.98 -7.22 3.51
N ARG A 155 0.58 -5.95 3.51
CA ARG A 155 1.14 -4.94 2.60
C ARG A 155 2.06 -3.98 3.34
N ALA A 156 3.20 -3.66 2.74
CA ALA A 156 4.01 -2.51 3.14
C ALA A 156 3.28 -1.24 2.70
N LEU A 157 2.97 -0.36 3.65
CA LEU A 157 2.18 0.85 3.41
C LEU A 157 2.93 2.13 3.79
N GLY A 158 4.26 2.04 3.91
CA GLY A 158 5.15 3.18 4.10
C GLY A 158 5.90 3.22 5.42
N ASN A 159 5.54 2.42 6.43
CA ASN A 159 6.22 2.42 7.72
C ASN A 159 7.24 1.28 7.89
N ARG A 160 7.07 0.18 7.16
CA ARG A 160 8.02 -0.94 7.03
C ARG A 160 8.13 -1.24 5.55
N SER A 161 8.84 -0.37 4.83
CA SER A 161 8.83 -0.33 3.37
C SER A 161 10.22 -0.23 2.79
N ILE A 162 10.37 -0.70 1.57
CA ILE A 162 11.45 -0.29 0.68
C ILE A 162 10.84 0.71 -0.31
N LEU A 163 11.38 1.90 -0.34
CA LEU A 163 11.00 2.97 -1.26
C LEU A 163 12.03 3.06 -2.39
N ALA A 164 11.55 3.36 -3.61
CA ALA A 164 12.42 3.55 -4.77
C ALA A 164 11.81 4.55 -5.78
N ASN A 165 12.65 5.02 -6.70
CA ASN A 165 12.26 5.88 -7.80
C ASN A 165 11.43 5.08 -8.82
N PRO A 166 10.18 5.47 -9.13
CA PRO A 166 9.32 4.77 -10.10
C PRO A 166 9.66 5.09 -11.55
N CYS A 167 10.44 6.16 -11.82
CA CYS A 167 10.67 6.68 -13.16
C CYS A 167 11.71 5.88 -13.97
N SER A 168 12.55 5.08 -13.30
CA SER A 168 13.53 4.24 -13.99
C SER A 168 12.98 2.86 -14.30
N PRO A 169 13.06 2.39 -15.57
CA PRO A 169 12.64 1.03 -15.93
C PRO A 169 13.50 -0.06 -15.28
N ASP A 170 14.75 0.24 -14.94
CA ASP A 170 15.68 -0.73 -14.33
C ASP A 170 15.34 -1.00 -12.86
N THR A 171 14.69 -0.06 -12.17
CA THR A 171 14.32 -0.19 -10.75
C THR A 171 13.57 -1.50 -10.46
N LYS A 172 12.64 -1.90 -11.33
CA LYS A 172 11.87 -3.14 -11.17
C LYS A 172 12.76 -4.38 -11.25
N LYS A 173 13.68 -4.40 -12.22
CA LYS A 173 14.61 -5.51 -12.44
C LYS A 173 15.57 -5.63 -11.28
N ASP A 174 16.17 -4.54 -10.87
CA ASP A 174 17.15 -4.51 -9.80
C ASP A 174 16.55 -4.92 -8.47
N LEU A 175 15.40 -4.34 -8.07
CA LEU A 175 14.73 -4.71 -6.83
C LEU A 175 14.33 -6.19 -6.79
N ASN A 176 13.80 -6.75 -7.89
CA ASN A 176 13.45 -8.16 -7.93
C ASN A 176 14.68 -9.06 -7.87
N GLY A 177 15.78 -8.68 -8.55
CA GLY A 177 16.99 -9.51 -8.66
C GLY A 177 17.92 -9.41 -7.45
N THR A 178 18.06 -8.23 -6.84
CA THR A 178 19.09 -7.97 -5.81
C THR A 178 18.57 -7.89 -4.39
N ILE A 179 17.30 -7.48 -4.20
CA ILE A 179 16.73 -7.27 -2.86
C ILE A 179 15.62 -8.26 -2.55
N LYS A 180 14.68 -8.47 -3.47
CA LYS A 180 13.53 -9.35 -3.24
C LYS A 180 13.81 -10.81 -3.62
N PHE A 181 14.83 -11.10 -4.44
CA PHE A 181 15.19 -12.45 -4.92
C PHE A 181 13.97 -13.23 -5.42
N ARG A 182 13.21 -12.64 -6.34
CA ARG A 182 11.96 -13.19 -6.84
C ARG A 182 11.84 -13.02 -8.36
N GLU A 183 10.81 -13.59 -8.95
CA GLU A 183 10.58 -13.60 -10.39
C GLU A 183 10.45 -12.16 -10.97
N MET A 184 11.09 -11.91 -12.10
CA MET A 184 11.19 -10.59 -12.73
C MET A 184 9.84 -10.02 -13.20
N PHE A 185 8.84 -10.89 -13.44
CA PHE A 185 7.52 -10.44 -13.86
C PHE A 185 6.70 -9.84 -12.71
N ARG A 186 7.05 -10.11 -11.44
CA ARG A 186 6.27 -9.62 -10.30
C ARG A 186 6.30 -8.09 -10.25
N PRO A 187 5.10 -7.46 -10.17
CA PRO A 187 4.99 -6.01 -10.16
C PRO A 187 5.30 -5.41 -8.78
N PHE A 188 5.57 -4.11 -8.80
CA PHE A 188 5.62 -3.27 -7.62
C PHE A 188 4.43 -2.30 -7.60
N ALA A 189 4.12 -1.78 -6.42
CA ALA A 189 3.00 -0.88 -6.19
C ALA A 189 3.47 0.57 -6.07
N PRO A 190 2.76 1.53 -6.69
CA PRO A 190 2.97 2.95 -6.42
C PRO A 190 2.30 3.37 -5.11
N VAL A 191 2.91 4.32 -4.42
CA VAL A 191 2.24 5.21 -3.46
C VAL A 191 2.20 6.62 -4.06
N VAL A 192 1.03 7.25 -4.00
CA VAL A 192 0.75 8.56 -4.59
C VAL A 192 0.01 9.45 -3.58
N LYS A 193 0.25 10.76 -3.63
CA LYS A 193 -0.56 11.72 -2.87
C LYS A 193 -2.02 11.64 -3.36
N LYS A 194 -3.00 11.59 -2.43
CA LYS A 194 -4.42 11.42 -2.77
C LYS A 194 -4.92 12.49 -3.74
N ASP A 195 -4.56 13.75 -3.50
CA ASP A 195 -4.94 14.90 -4.30
C ASP A 195 -4.35 14.90 -5.72
N LYS A 196 -3.34 14.07 -5.97
CA LYS A 196 -2.69 13.88 -7.27
C LYS A 196 -3.05 12.55 -7.94
N ALA A 197 -3.76 11.66 -7.27
CA ALA A 197 -3.99 10.31 -7.77
C ALA A 197 -4.70 10.27 -9.13
N SER A 198 -5.73 11.09 -9.34
CA SER A 198 -6.50 11.14 -10.59
C SER A 198 -5.74 11.72 -11.79
N GLU A 199 -4.62 12.41 -11.57
CA GLU A 199 -3.75 12.91 -12.66
C GLU A 199 -2.89 11.78 -13.26
N TRP A 200 -2.71 10.67 -12.52
CA TRP A 200 -1.81 9.57 -12.86
C TRP A 200 -2.49 8.22 -13.02
N PHE A 201 -3.63 8.04 -12.37
CA PHE A 201 -4.39 6.80 -12.35
C PHE A 201 -5.86 7.07 -12.62
N ASP A 202 -6.49 6.18 -13.37
CA ASP A 202 -7.94 6.16 -13.54
C ASP A 202 -8.59 5.58 -12.27
N ILE A 203 -8.60 6.41 -11.22
CA ILE A 203 -9.14 6.05 -9.91
C ILE A 203 -9.97 7.21 -9.36
N ASN A 204 -11.20 6.91 -8.96
CA ASN A 204 -12.18 7.87 -8.43
C ASN A 204 -12.51 7.64 -6.94
N THR A 205 -11.82 6.73 -6.28
CA THR A 205 -12.00 6.41 -4.86
C THR A 205 -10.64 6.33 -4.14
N GLU A 206 -10.67 6.34 -2.81
CA GLU A 206 -9.47 6.14 -2.00
C GLU A 206 -9.02 4.67 -2.04
N SER A 207 -7.71 4.47 -2.12
CA SER A 207 -7.07 3.14 -2.05
C SER A 207 -5.89 3.16 -1.07
N PRO A 208 -6.12 3.36 0.23
CA PRO A 208 -5.02 3.54 1.18
C PRO A 208 -4.24 2.25 1.47
N TYR A 209 -4.77 1.07 1.10
CA TYR A 209 -4.25 -0.23 1.50
C TYR A 209 -3.77 -1.11 0.35
N MET A 210 -3.57 -0.57 -0.85
CA MET A 210 -3.16 -1.35 -2.03
C MET A 210 -4.14 -2.50 -2.36
N LEU A 211 -5.44 -2.28 -2.22
CA LEU A 211 -6.48 -3.30 -2.44
C LEU A 211 -7.32 -3.05 -3.69
N LEU A 212 -7.00 -2.00 -4.44
CA LEU A 212 -7.58 -1.70 -5.75
C LEU A 212 -6.47 -1.55 -6.80
N VAL A 213 -6.82 -1.89 -8.03
CA VAL A 213 -5.99 -1.70 -9.22
C VAL A 213 -6.62 -0.57 -10.06
N ALA A 214 -5.80 0.23 -10.72
CA ALA A 214 -6.27 1.28 -11.61
C ALA A 214 -5.42 1.33 -12.89
N ASN A 215 -5.99 1.83 -14.00
CA ASN A 215 -5.21 2.11 -15.20
C ASN A 215 -4.22 3.24 -14.95
N VAL A 216 -3.01 3.09 -15.45
CA VAL A 216 -1.96 4.12 -15.38
C VAL A 216 -2.12 5.05 -16.58
N LEU A 217 -2.36 6.33 -16.33
CA LEU A 217 -2.57 7.34 -17.38
C LEU A 217 -1.26 7.77 -18.04
N LYS A 218 -0.13 7.69 -17.31
CA LYS A 218 1.21 8.09 -17.77
C LYS A 218 2.23 6.94 -17.59
N PRO A 219 2.05 5.80 -18.28
CA PRO A 219 2.83 4.58 -18.01
C PRO A 219 4.33 4.73 -18.31
N ASN A 220 4.71 5.62 -19.25
CA ASN A 220 6.10 5.85 -19.62
C ASN A 220 6.86 6.70 -18.58
N GLU A 221 6.15 7.46 -17.74
CA GLU A 221 6.76 8.30 -16.70
C GLU A 221 7.05 7.50 -15.41
N ILE A 222 6.30 6.41 -15.17
CA ILE A 222 6.44 5.56 -13.98
C ILE A 222 6.54 4.05 -14.31
N PRO A 223 7.48 3.67 -15.19
CA PRO A 223 7.56 2.30 -15.72
C PRO A 223 7.81 1.24 -14.65
N ALA A 224 8.50 1.56 -13.55
CA ALA A 224 8.83 0.59 -12.51
C ALA A 224 7.61 0.10 -11.72
N VAL A 225 6.51 0.87 -11.69
CA VAL A 225 5.27 0.54 -10.98
C VAL A 225 4.09 0.29 -11.91
N THR A 226 4.33 0.34 -13.22
CA THR A 226 3.34 0.02 -14.25
C THR A 226 3.41 -1.47 -14.59
N HIS A 227 2.27 -2.16 -14.51
CA HIS A 227 2.15 -3.56 -14.89
C HIS A 227 2.16 -3.72 -16.42
N VAL A 228 2.30 -4.97 -16.89
CA VAL A 228 2.32 -5.28 -18.34
C VAL A 228 1.01 -4.91 -19.05
N ASP A 229 -0.10 -4.91 -18.35
CA ASP A 229 -1.44 -4.52 -18.82
C ASP A 229 -1.73 -3.02 -18.64
N LYS A 230 -0.70 -2.22 -18.31
CA LYS A 230 -0.79 -0.78 -18.02
C LYS A 230 -1.62 -0.42 -16.79
N THR A 231 -1.82 -1.35 -15.88
CA THR A 231 -2.44 -1.09 -14.59
C THR A 231 -1.39 -0.91 -13.48
N ALA A 232 -1.83 -0.47 -12.30
CA ALA A 232 -1.03 -0.46 -11.09
C ALA A 232 -1.91 -0.71 -9.85
N ARG A 233 -1.36 -1.37 -8.83
CA ARG A 233 -2.02 -1.55 -7.53
C ARG A 233 -1.72 -0.36 -6.65
N VAL A 234 -2.59 0.63 -6.69
CA VAL A 234 -2.34 1.98 -6.16
C VAL A 234 -2.50 2.03 -4.63
N GLN A 235 -1.57 2.75 -3.98
CA GLN A 235 -1.77 3.27 -2.63
C GLN A 235 -1.96 4.78 -2.70
N THR A 236 -3.13 5.28 -2.29
CA THR A 236 -3.34 6.71 -2.05
C THR A 236 -2.99 7.07 -0.61
N ILE A 237 -2.40 8.25 -0.38
CA ILE A 237 -2.03 8.69 0.96
C ILE A 237 -2.33 10.18 1.17
N THR A 238 -2.74 10.52 2.40
CA THR A 238 -2.90 11.90 2.87
C THR A 238 -1.86 12.22 3.95
N SER A 239 -1.64 13.50 4.19
CA SER A 239 -0.75 13.97 5.25
C SER A 239 -1.21 13.55 6.66
N THR A 240 -2.52 13.39 6.86
CA THR A 240 -3.11 12.92 8.13
C THR A 240 -2.93 11.42 8.36
N GLN A 241 -2.86 10.61 7.29
CA GLN A 241 -2.63 9.17 7.40
C GLN A 241 -1.16 8.85 7.70
N ASN A 242 -0.21 9.51 7.01
CA ASN A 242 1.22 9.34 7.25
C ASN A 242 1.99 10.61 6.81
N ALA A 243 2.20 11.51 7.74
CA ALA A 243 2.85 12.79 7.46
C ALA A 243 4.29 12.64 6.94
N VAL A 244 5.04 11.65 7.43
CA VAL A 244 6.45 11.44 7.02
C VAL A 244 6.52 10.98 5.56
N LEU A 245 5.76 9.96 5.20
CA LEU A 245 5.74 9.46 3.82
C LEU A 245 5.18 10.51 2.85
N TYR A 246 4.15 11.26 3.27
CA TYR A 246 3.60 12.37 2.49
C TYR A 246 4.66 13.45 2.22
N ASN A 247 5.45 13.83 3.23
CA ASN A 247 6.52 14.81 3.09
C ASN A 247 7.66 14.29 2.20
N ILE A 248 7.98 12.98 2.24
CA ILE A 248 8.96 12.39 1.32
C ILE A 248 8.46 12.49 -0.12
N LEU A 249 7.17 12.18 -0.37
CA LEU A 249 6.54 12.32 -1.68
C LEU A 249 6.58 13.78 -2.15
N ASP A 250 6.29 14.73 -1.27
CA ASP A 250 6.30 16.16 -1.59
C ASP A 250 7.70 16.66 -1.99
N GLU A 251 8.73 16.25 -1.24
CA GLU A 251 10.12 16.59 -1.57
C GLU A 251 10.59 15.86 -2.84
N PHE A 252 10.17 14.63 -3.09
CA PHE A 252 10.49 13.90 -4.31
C PHE A 252 9.83 14.52 -5.54
N GLU A 253 8.57 14.96 -5.43
CA GLU A 253 7.85 15.68 -6.50
C GLU A 253 8.58 16.96 -6.90
N LYS A 254 9.11 17.74 -5.94
CA LYS A 254 9.89 18.96 -6.23
C LYS A 254 11.15 18.68 -7.06
N LEU A 255 11.75 17.50 -6.92
CA LEU A 255 12.95 17.10 -7.63
C LEU A 255 12.66 16.45 -8.98
N SER A 256 11.62 15.64 -9.07
CA SER A 256 11.32 14.78 -10.21
C SER A 256 10.14 15.25 -11.08
N GLY A 257 9.26 16.10 -10.54
CA GLY A 257 7.95 16.41 -11.12
C GLY A 257 6.91 15.29 -10.94
N VAL A 258 7.24 14.18 -10.26
CA VAL A 258 6.40 12.99 -10.11
C VAL A 258 5.99 12.81 -8.65
N PRO A 259 4.69 12.90 -8.29
CA PRO A 259 4.19 12.78 -6.91
C PRO A 259 4.04 11.32 -6.46
N ILE A 260 4.90 10.42 -6.95
CA ILE A 260 4.75 8.96 -6.80
C ILE A 260 6.09 8.36 -6.39
N LEU A 261 6.05 7.37 -5.49
CA LEU A 261 7.18 6.49 -5.20
C LEU A 261 6.76 5.02 -5.40
N LEU A 262 7.73 4.16 -5.74
CA LEU A 262 7.58 2.73 -5.60
C LEU A 262 7.61 2.38 -4.11
N ASN A 263 6.63 1.60 -3.65
CA ASN A 263 6.50 1.16 -2.26
C ASN A 263 6.32 -0.37 -2.18
N THR A 264 7.23 -1.04 -1.45
CA THR A 264 7.20 -2.50 -1.35
C THR A 264 7.73 -3.04 -0.01
#